data_584967d49f5e9652db241eb5b9797290
#
_entry.id   584967d49f5e9652db241eb5b9797290
#
_cell.length_a   1.000
_cell.length_b   1.000
_cell.length_c   1.000
_cell.angle_alpha   90.00
_cell.angle_beta   90.00
_cell.angle_gamma   90.00
#
_symmetry.space_group_name_H-M   'P 1'
#
loop_
_entity.id
_entity.type
_entity.pdbx_description
1 polymer ?
#
loop_
_entity_poly.entity_id
_entity_poly.type
_entity_poly.pdbx_seq_one_letter_code
_entity_poly.pdbx_strand_id
1 'polypeptide(L)'
;MKPKGILAAAALLVVIAALAIGADEKAKKTAPAAGKMDEKAMMEMMAKYSTPGAEHKKLESFVGTWDTTVKMWMDPNAPAQESKGTAENKMALGGRFLEQNYEGTFMNQPFTGMGYTGYDLYKKQYVGAWMDSMGTTIMSSTGTADPSGKTMTFTGTMDDYMTGKKANFKEVITVVDDDHHTFEMWWPAPDGKMFKTMEINYTRRK
;
A
#
# COMPACT_ATOMS: atom_id res chain seq x y z
N MET A 1 -16.85 46.53 6.30
CA MET A 1 -15.96 45.89 7.30
C MET A 1 -15.84 44.44 6.94
N LYS A 2 -14.67 43.93 6.51
CA LYS A 2 -14.40 42.53 6.19
C LYS A 2 -13.77 41.87 7.42
N PRO A 3 -14.18 40.67 7.86
CA PRO A 3 -13.48 39.93 8.88
C PRO A 3 -12.27 39.21 8.27
N LYS A 4 -11.11 39.39 8.86
CA LYS A 4 -9.87 38.68 8.55
C LYS A 4 -9.97 37.27 9.18
N GLY A 5 -9.97 36.22 8.34
CA GLY A 5 -9.91 34.87 8.82
C GLY A 5 -8.49 34.52 9.25
N ILE A 6 -8.36 34.10 10.50
CA ILE A 6 -7.13 33.59 11.11
C ILE A 6 -7.07 32.08 10.76
N LEU A 7 -6.13 31.69 9.92
CA LEU A 7 -5.77 30.28 9.75
C LEU A 7 -4.96 29.84 10.98
N ALA A 8 -5.57 29.05 11.84
CA ALA A 8 -4.86 28.35 12.91
C ALA A 8 -4.26 27.05 12.34
N ALA A 9 -2.97 27.03 12.05
CA ALA A 9 -2.22 25.81 11.79
C ALA A 9 -2.03 25.07 13.11
N ALA A 10 -2.76 23.97 13.32
CA ALA A 10 -2.55 23.08 14.45
C ALA A 10 -1.28 22.26 14.21
N ALA A 11 -0.17 22.68 14.82
CA ALA A 11 1.05 21.89 14.89
C ALA A 11 0.83 20.78 15.92
N LEU A 12 0.71 19.53 15.47
CA LEU A 12 0.67 18.35 16.34
C LEU A 12 2.08 18.06 16.86
N LEU A 13 2.40 18.57 18.04
CA LEU A 13 3.60 18.24 18.81
C LEU A 13 3.39 16.86 19.46
N VAL A 14 4.00 15.82 18.91
CA VAL A 14 4.12 14.52 19.59
C VAL A 14 5.25 14.65 20.61
N VAL A 15 4.89 14.87 21.88
CA VAL A 15 5.84 14.79 23.01
C VAL A 15 5.95 13.31 23.40
N ILE A 16 7.09 12.69 23.07
CA ILE A 16 7.45 11.38 23.61
C ILE A 16 8.05 11.63 25.01
N ALA A 17 7.28 11.36 26.06
CA ALA A 17 7.78 11.30 27.42
C ALA A 17 8.48 9.94 27.61
N ALA A 18 9.82 9.95 27.70
CA ALA A 18 10.59 8.78 28.10
C ALA A 18 10.54 8.64 29.63
N LEU A 19 9.89 7.60 30.12
CA LEU A 19 10.01 7.15 31.51
C LEU A 19 11.40 6.51 31.71
N ALA A 20 12.26 7.22 32.41
CA ALA A 20 13.55 6.69 32.87
C ALA A 20 13.31 5.87 34.14
N ILE A 21 13.45 4.53 34.02
CA ILE A 21 13.69 3.66 35.18
C ILE A 21 15.18 3.30 35.14
N GLY A 22 15.85 3.52 36.25
CA GLY A 22 17.29 3.55 36.40
C GLY A 22 18.03 2.31 35.91
N ALA A 23 19.12 2.56 35.22
CA ALA A 23 20.23 1.60 35.05
C ALA A 23 21.53 2.39 34.86
N ASP A 24 22.43 2.08 35.76
CA ASP A 24 23.90 2.15 35.75
C ASP A 24 24.63 3.24 34.94
N GLU A 25 25.33 4.02 35.70
CA GLU A 25 26.24 5.13 35.37
C GLU A 25 27.60 4.61 34.86
N LYS A 26 27.69 4.01 33.67
CA LYS A 26 28.93 3.80 32.93
C LYS A 26 28.73 3.43 31.46
N ALA A 27 28.26 4.37 30.67
CA ALA A 27 28.54 4.43 29.21
C ALA A 27 28.03 5.78 28.64
N LYS A 28 28.60 6.89 29.02
CA LYS A 28 28.49 8.14 28.26
C LYS A 28 29.31 8.00 26.98
N LYS A 29 28.81 7.27 25.99
CA LYS A 29 29.07 7.57 24.59
C LYS A 29 28.17 8.75 24.22
N THR A 30 28.76 9.92 24.11
CA THR A 30 28.13 11.13 23.60
C THR A 30 27.49 10.82 22.25
N ALA A 31 26.16 10.67 22.23
CA ALA A 31 25.39 10.80 20.99
C ALA A 31 25.72 12.20 20.43
N PRO A 32 26.02 12.36 19.13
CA PRO A 32 26.21 13.65 18.55
C PRO A 32 24.97 14.48 18.84
N ALA A 33 25.15 15.68 19.42
CA ALA A 33 24.06 16.64 19.61
C ALA A 33 23.41 16.83 18.25
N ALA A 34 22.13 16.47 18.13
CA ALA A 34 21.34 16.79 16.96
C ALA A 34 21.38 18.32 16.80
N GLY A 35 22.20 18.79 15.87
CA GLY A 35 22.31 20.21 15.58
C GLY A 35 20.89 20.71 15.29
N LYS A 36 20.50 21.84 15.89
CA LYS A 36 19.21 22.49 15.60
C LYS A 36 19.19 22.77 14.09
N MET A 37 18.40 21.98 13.36
CA MET A 37 18.11 22.26 11.95
C MET A 37 17.38 23.61 11.93
N ASP A 38 17.82 24.54 11.08
CA ASP A 38 17.10 25.82 10.94
C ASP A 38 15.72 25.57 10.31
N GLU A 39 14.80 26.48 10.55
CA GLU A 39 13.40 26.35 10.07
C GLU A 39 13.32 26.18 8.54
N LYS A 40 14.18 26.89 7.79
CA LYS A 40 14.23 26.82 6.34
C LYS A 40 14.66 25.43 5.86
N ALA A 41 15.73 24.87 6.43
CA ALA A 41 16.20 23.52 6.10
C ALA A 41 15.15 22.44 6.45
N MET A 42 14.43 22.64 7.55
CA MET A 42 13.32 21.74 7.91
C MET A 42 12.18 21.82 6.90
N MET A 43 11.77 23.01 6.49
CA MET A 43 10.71 23.22 5.49
C MET A 43 11.09 22.64 4.13
N GLU A 44 12.33 22.83 3.68
CA GLU A 44 12.86 22.26 2.43
C GLU A 44 12.86 20.73 2.48
N MET A 45 13.26 20.13 3.60
CA MET A 45 13.23 18.69 3.80
C MET A 45 11.80 18.14 3.81
N MET A 46 10.87 18.80 4.49
CA MET A 46 9.46 18.43 4.48
C MET A 46 8.89 18.52 3.06
N ALA A 47 9.13 19.59 2.33
CA ALA A 47 8.68 19.74 0.94
C ALA A 47 9.23 18.63 0.05
N LYS A 48 10.51 18.28 0.19
CA LYS A 48 11.17 17.22 -0.57
C LYS A 48 10.48 15.84 -0.41
N TYR A 49 10.03 15.50 0.78
CA TYR A 49 9.45 14.19 1.08
C TYR A 49 7.91 14.18 1.11
N SER A 50 7.25 15.33 1.01
CA SER A 50 5.79 15.43 1.02
C SER A 50 5.17 15.77 -0.34
N THR A 51 5.96 16.21 -1.33
CA THR A 51 5.44 16.62 -2.63
C THR A 51 5.39 15.43 -3.59
N PRO A 52 4.21 15.05 -4.12
CA PRO A 52 4.08 13.97 -5.10
C PRO A 52 4.97 14.22 -6.33
N GLY A 53 5.65 13.18 -6.78
CA GLY A 53 6.55 13.22 -7.92
C GLY A 53 6.16 12.25 -9.04
N ALA A 54 7.10 11.94 -9.94
CA ALA A 54 6.88 11.13 -11.13
C ALA A 54 6.31 9.72 -10.79
N GLU A 55 6.75 9.10 -9.69
CA GLU A 55 6.27 7.77 -9.29
C GLU A 55 4.80 7.80 -8.83
N HIS A 56 4.36 8.88 -8.18
CA HIS A 56 2.95 9.08 -7.86
C HIS A 56 2.10 9.26 -9.12
N LYS A 57 2.65 9.96 -10.13
CA LYS A 57 1.96 10.20 -11.39
C LYS A 57 1.70 8.92 -12.18
N LYS A 58 2.54 7.90 -12.04
CA LYS A 58 2.31 6.56 -12.63
C LYS A 58 1.05 5.89 -12.08
N LEU A 59 0.65 6.20 -10.84
CA LEU A 59 -0.57 5.67 -10.25
C LEU A 59 -1.86 6.23 -10.89
N GLU A 60 -1.77 7.38 -11.57
CA GLU A 60 -2.91 7.99 -12.27
C GLU A 60 -3.47 7.10 -13.40
N SER A 61 -2.65 6.22 -13.98
CA SER A 61 -3.09 5.26 -15.01
C SER A 61 -4.14 4.27 -14.50
N PHE A 62 -4.20 4.04 -13.19
CA PHE A 62 -5.15 3.15 -12.57
C PHE A 62 -6.47 3.85 -12.16
N VAL A 63 -6.55 5.18 -12.27
CA VAL A 63 -7.77 5.96 -11.91
C VAL A 63 -8.92 5.60 -12.82
N GLY A 64 -10.11 5.44 -12.26
CA GLY A 64 -11.35 5.14 -12.97
C GLY A 64 -12.11 3.96 -12.38
N THR A 65 -13.16 3.56 -13.07
CA THR A 65 -13.97 2.38 -12.72
C THR A 65 -13.58 1.21 -13.61
N TRP A 66 -13.42 0.05 -12.99
CA TRP A 66 -12.93 -1.15 -13.63
C TRP A 66 -13.85 -2.33 -13.36
N ASP A 67 -14.29 -3.00 -14.42
CA ASP A 67 -14.91 -4.32 -14.30
C ASP A 67 -13.83 -5.38 -14.09
N THR A 68 -14.06 -6.30 -13.16
CA THR A 68 -13.06 -7.30 -12.79
C THR A 68 -13.56 -8.72 -13.00
N THR A 69 -12.63 -9.58 -13.44
CA THR A 69 -12.78 -11.04 -13.39
C THR A 69 -11.69 -11.60 -12.50
N VAL A 70 -12.10 -12.23 -11.41
CA VAL A 70 -11.21 -12.81 -10.40
C VAL A 70 -11.14 -14.32 -10.61
N LYS A 71 -9.93 -14.86 -10.65
CA LYS A 71 -9.65 -16.31 -10.59
C LYS A 71 -8.90 -16.60 -9.30
N MET A 72 -9.38 -17.56 -8.54
CA MET A 72 -8.78 -17.95 -7.27
C MET A 72 -8.52 -19.45 -7.20
N TRP A 73 -7.33 -19.82 -6.77
CA TRP A 73 -6.89 -21.20 -6.57
C TRP A 73 -6.66 -21.46 -5.09
N MET A 74 -7.42 -22.40 -4.51
CA MET A 74 -7.22 -22.87 -3.13
C MET A 74 -6.16 -23.96 -3.04
N ASP A 75 -5.89 -24.64 -4.15
CA ASP A 75 -4.88 -25.68 -4.32
C ASP A 75 -4.25 -25.53 -5.70
N PRO A 76 -2.92 -25.65 -5.85
CA PRO A 76 -2.24 -25.47 -7.15
C PRO A 76 -2.70 -26.45 -8.25
N ASN A 77 -3.30 -27.58 -7.87
CA ASN A 77 -3.77 -28.61 -8.79
C ASN A 77 -5.29 -28.57 -9.01
N ALA A 78 -6.02 -27.70 -8.31
CA ALA A 78 -7.47 -27.54 -8.46
C ALA A 78 -7.81 -26.51 -9.55
N PRO A 79 -8.99 -26.61 -10.19
CA PRO A 79 -9.47 -25.56 -11.07
C PRO A 79 -9.72 -24.25 -10.30
N ALA A 80 -9.51 -23.13 -10.97
CA ALA A 80 -9.83 -21.83 -10.38
C ALA A 80 -11.33 -21.69 -10.12
N GLN A 81 -11.66 -21.04 -9.03
CA GLN A 81 -12.99 -20.47 -8.82
C GLN A 81 -13.02 -19.08 -9.43
N GLU A 82 -14.08 -18.79 -10.20
CA GLU A 82 -14.21 -17.50 -10.86
C GLU A 82 -15.32 -16.67 -10.20
N SER A 83 -15.06 -15.37 -10.07
CA SER A 83 -16.05 -14.39 -9.64
C SER A 83 -15.85 -13.05 -10.38
N LYS A 84 -16.82 -12.15 -10.25
CA LYS A 84 -16.77 -10.83 -10.85
C LYS A 84 -16.94 -9.76 -9.79
N GLY A 85 -16.43 -8.58 -10.09
CA GLY A 85 -16.57 -7.41 -9.22
C GLY A 85 -16.32 -6.11 -9.98
N THR A 86 -16.28 -5.04 -9.22
CA THR A 86 -15.99 -3.70 -9.70
C THR A 86 -14.98 -3.05 -8.76
N ALA A 87 -13.99 -2.37 -9.32
CA ALA A 87 -13.07 -1.53 -8.57
C ALA A 87 -13.26 -0.07 -8.99
N GLU A 88 -13.38 0.81 -8.01
CA GLU A 88 -13.34 2.27 -8.20
C GLU A 88 -12.05 2.82 -7.63
N ASN A 89 -11.26 3.44 -8.48
CA ASN A 89 -9.94 3.96 -8.15
C ASN A 89 -9.89 5.47 -8.32
N LYS A 90 -9.36 6.17 -7.33
CA LYS A 90 -9.16 7.62 -7.38
C LYS A 90 -7.87 8.05 -6.69
N MET A 91 -7.31 9.18 -7.09
CA MET A 91 -6.21 9.77 -6.33
C MET A 91 -6.73 10.44 -5.06
N ALA A 92 -6.10 10.13 -3.93
CA ALA A 92 -6.41 10.66 -2.61
C ALA A 92 -5.29 11.58 -2.10
N LEU A 93 -5.60 12.40 -1.09
CA LEU A 93 -4.68 13.27 -0.37
C LEU A 93 -3.77 14.12 -1.30
N GLY A 94 -4.37 14.72 -2.33
CA GLY A 94 -3.66 15.60 -3.26
C GLY A 94 -2.64 14.87 -4.12
N GLY A 95 -2.98 13.68 -4.63
CA GLY A 95 -2.16 12.90 -5.54
C GLY A 95 -1.08 12.04 -4.87
N ARG A 96 -1.17 11.82 -3.55
CA ARG A 96 -0.17 11.03 -2.80
C ARG A 96 -0.44 9.54 -2.81
N PHE A 97 -1.72 9.17 -2.89
CA PHE A 97 -2.14 7.77 -2.85
C PHE A 97 -3.21 7.51 -3.90
N LEU A 98 -3.16 6.34 -4.50
CA LEU A 98 -4.28 5.74 -5.20
C LEU A 98 -5.12 5.02 -4.16
N GLU A 99 -6.38 5.42 -4.01
CA GLU A 99 -7.40 4.72 -3.23
C GLU A 99 -8.17 3.80 -4.17
N GLN A 100 -8.32 2.54 -3.80
CA GLN A 100 -9.17 1.58 -4.48
C GLN A 100 -10.31 1.15 -3.56
N ASN A 101 -11.53 1.22 -4.04
CA ASN A 101 -12.70 0.61 -3.42
C ASN A 101 -13.16 -0.54 -4.32
N TYR A 102 -13.33 -1.72 -3.76
CA TYR A 102 -13.70 -2.94 -4.47
C TYR A 102 -15.01 -3.51 -3.93
N GLU A 103 -15.88 -3.91 -4.86
CA GLU A 103 -17.11 -4.64 -4.57
C GLU A 103 -17.21 -5.85 -5.49
N GLY A 104 -17.58 -7.00 -4.93
CA GLY A 104 -17.69 -8.23 -5.71
C GLY A 104 -18.28 -9.38 -4.89
N THR A 105 -17.88 -10.60 -5.24
CA THR A 105 -18.27 -11.79 -4.49
C THR A 105 -17.05 -12.66 -4.21
N PHE A 106 -17.05 -13.30 -3.04
CA PHE A 106 -16.12 -14.34 -2.65
C PHE A 106 -16.90 -15.53 -2.11
N MET A 107 -16.69 -16.72 -2.69
CA MET A 107 -17.43 -17.95 -2.33
C MET A 107 -18.97 -17.74 -2.30
N ASN A 108 -19.49 -17.02 -3.30
CA ASN A 108 -20.90 -16.63 -3.43
C ASN A 108 -21.46 -15.74 -2.29
N GLN A 109 -20.59 -15.13 -1.49
CA GLN A 109 -20.96 -14.13 -0.49
C GLN A 109 -20.52 -12.73 -0.95
N PRO A 110 -21.25 -11.67 -0.57
CA PRO A 110 -20.81 -10.30 -0.83
C PRO A 110 -19.41 -10.06 -0.25
N PHE A 111 -18.57 -9.43 -1.03
CA PHE A 111 -17.20 -9.08 -0.68
C PHE A 111 -16.96 -7.61 -0.97
N THR A 112 -16.41 -6.89 0.00
CA THR A 112 -15.96 -5.51 -0.17
C THR A 112 -14.54 -5.37 0.36
N GLY A 113 -13.75 -4.54 -0.30
CA GLY A 113 -12.38 -4.26 0.12
C GLY A 113 -11.97 -2.84 -0.20
N MET A 114 -10.96 -2.37 0.51
CA MET A 114 -10.38 -1.05 0.31
C MET A 114 -8.86 -1.15 0.37
N GLY A 115 -8.19 -0.45 -0.53
CA GLY A 115 -6.74 -0.40 -0.56
C GLY A 115 -6.20 0.99 -0.85
N TYR A 116 -4.96 1.19 -0.45
CA TYR A 116 -4.17 2.38 -0.79
C TYR A 116 -2.83 1.95 -1.35
N THR A 117 -2.44 2.57 -2.45
CA THR A 117 -1.09 2.44 -3.01
C THR A 117 -0.47 3.82 -3.12
N GLY A 118 0.75 3.99 -2.61
CA GLY A 118 1.51 5.23 -2.66
C GLY A 118 2.97 4.99 -2.98
N TYR A 119 3.76 6.06 -2.99
CA TYR A 119 5.21 5.97 -3.14
C TYR A 119 5.91 6.71 -2.02
N ASP A 120 6.73 6.01 -1.24
CA ASP A 120 7.55 6.59 -0.19
C ASP A 120 8.79 7.23 -0.82
N LEU A 121 8.81 8.57 -0.89
CA LEU A 121 9.92 9.34 -1.46
C LEU A 121 11.24 9.19 -0.69
N TYR A 122 11.16 8.89 0.62
CA TYR A 122 12.35 8.69 1.45
C TYR A 122 12.96 7.31 1.21
N LYS A 123 12.16 6.27 1.25
CA LYS A 123 12.58 4.89 1.02
C LYS A 123 12.71 4.54 -0.46
N LYS A 124 12.17 5.37 -1.35
CA LYS A 124 12.15 5.18 -2.82
C LYS A 124 11.50 3.84 -3.21
N GLN A 125 10.36 3.54 -2.63
CA GLN A 125 9.61 2.32 -2.88
C GLN A 125 8.11 2.61 -2.88
N TYR A 126 7.35 1.80 -3.62
CA TYR A 126 5.90 1.78 -3.48
C TYR A 126 5.51 1.14 -2.15
N VAL A 127 4.38 1.57 -1.61
CA VAL A 127 3.76 1.04 -0.39
C VAL A 127 2.32 0.71 -0.69
N GLY A 128 1.86 -0.43 -0.21
CA GLY A 128 0.49 -0.90 -0.35
C GLY A 128 -0.12 -1.22 1.02
N ALA A 129 -1.41 -0.98 1.14
CA ALA A 129 -2.23 -1.43 2.26
C ALA A 129 -3.58 -1.90 1.72
N TRP A 130 -4.06 -3.04 2.21
CA TRP A 130 -5.35 -3.61 1.86
C TRP A 130 -6.10 -4.09 3.10
N MET A 131 -7.39 -3.90 3.11
CA MET A 131 -8.32 -4.41 4.13
C MET A 131 -9.64 -4.78 3.46
N ASP A 132 -10.32 -5.80 3.98
CA ASP A 132 -11.55 -6.29 3.38
C ASP A 132 -12.54 -6.85 4.41
N SER A 133 -13.73 -7.22 3.92
CA SER A 133 -14.82 -7.71 4.74
C SER A 133 -14.65 -9.14 5.27
N MET A 134 -13.57 -9.86 4.89
CA MET A 134 -13.32 -11.23 5.31
C MET A 134 -12.45 -11.31 6.57
N GLY A 135 -11.80 -10.22 6.93
CA GLY A 135 -10.87 -10.17 8.06
C GLY A 135 -10.89 -8.85 8.81
N THR A 136 -10.05 -8.77 9.85
CA THR A 136 -9.84 -7.57 10.65
C THR A 136 -8.39 -7.09 10.60
N THR A 137 -7.61 -7.66 9.68
CA THR A 137 -6.19 -7.36 9.53
C THR A 137 -5.97 -6.41 8.36
N ILE A 138 -5.01 -5.52 8.49
CA ILE A 138 -4.50 -4.73 7.37
C ILE A 138 -3.30 -5.48 6.78
N MET A 139 -3.40 -5.86 5.53
CA MET A 139 -2.29 -6.40 4.75
C MET A 139 -1.43 -5.23 4.26
N SER A 140 -0.13 -5.28 4.53
CA SER A 140 0.80 -4.24 4.10
C SER A 140 1.90 -4.84 3.24
N SER A 141 2.23 -4.14 2.16
CA SER A 141 3.28 -4.55 1.23
C SER A 141 4.17 -3.37 0.82
N THR A 142 5.38 -3.70 0.35
CA THR A 142 6.29 -2.73 -0.26
C THR A 142 6.79 -3.28 -1.59
N GLY A 143 7.05 -2.39 -2.54
CA GLY A 143 7.39 -2.84 -3.88
C GLY A 143 8.17 -1.84 -4.72
N THR A 144 8.49 -2.30 -5.92
CA THR A 144 9.19 -1.52 -6.96
C THR A 144 8.50 -1.69 -8.30
N ALA A 145 8.65 -0.72 -9.18
CA ALA A 145 8.29 -0.86 -10.59
C ALA A 145 9.52 -1.27 -11.40
N ASP A 146 9.29 -1.99 -12.49
CA ASP A 146 10.32 -2.25 -13.50
C ASP A 146 10.72 -0.94 -14.23
N PRO A 147 11.80 -0.92 -15.03
CA PRO A 147 12.24 0.29 -15.74
C PRO A 147 11.20 0.84 -16.72
N SER A 148 10.31 0.01 -17.27
CA SER A 148 9.22 0.46 -18.15
C SER A 148 8.06 1.11 -17.37
N GLY A 149 7.96 0.85 -16.07
CA GLY A 149 6.86 1.27 -15.21
C GLY A 149 5.58 0.46 -15.43
N LYS A 150 5.62 -0.58 -16.29
CA LYS A 150 4.44 -1.41 -16.60
C LYS A 150 4.21 -2.54 -15.61
N THR A 151 5.27 -3.00 -14.94
CA THR A 151 5.15 -4.08 -13.96
C THR A 151 5.58 -3.56 -12.58
N MET A 152 4.69 -3.69 -11.61
CA MET A 152 4.97 -3.41 -10.21
C MET A 152 4.97 -4.72 -9.43
N THR A 153 6.02 -4.97 -8.66
CA THR A 153 6.13 -6.15 -7.80
C THR A 153 6.20 -5.70 -6.36
N PHE A 154 5.28 -6.22 -5.55
CA PHE A 154 5.23 -5.99 -4.11
C PHE A 154 5.50 -7.27 -3.36
N THR A 155 6.00 -7.13 -2.14
CA THR A 155 6.16 -8.22 -1.18
C THR A 155 5.70 -7.76 0.19
N GLY A 156 5.18 -8.70 0.96
CA GLY A 156 4.77 -8.47 2.33
C GLY A 156 4.81 -9.75 3.14
N THR A 157 4.47 -9.62 4.41
CA THR A 157 4.39 -10.75 5.35
C THR A 157 3.08 -10.65 6.10
N MET A 158 2.35 -11.77 6.18
CA MET A 158 1.14 -11.90 6.98
C MET A 158 1.24 -13.10 7.92
N ASP A 159 0.40 -13.11 8.93
CA ASP A 159 0.16 -14.32 9.71
C ASP A 159 -0.75 -15.26 8.92
N ASP A 160 -0.30 -16.49 8.71
CA ASP A 160 -1.10 -17.55 8.13
C ASP A 160 -1.96 -18.18 9.23
N TYR A 161 -3.25 -17.94 9.18
CA TYR A 161 -4.19 -18.42 10.19
C TYR A 161 -4.33 -19.95 10.24
N MET A 162 -3.97 -20.65 9.16
CA MET A 162 -4.03 -22.11 9.10
C MET A 162 -2.87 -22.75 9.84
N THR A 163 -1.70 -22.13 9.77
CA THR A 163 -0.47 -22.66 10.36
C THR A 163 -0.03 -21.94 11.62
N GLY A 164 -0.57 -20.74 11.89
CA GLY A 164 -0.14 -19.85 12.98
C GLY A 164 1.26 -19.27 12.78
N LYS A 165 1.81 -19.36 11.57
CA LYS A 165 3.15 -18.88 11.23
C LYS A 165 3.06 -17.65 10.32
N LYS A 166 4.16 -16.91 10.24
CA LYS A 166 4.29 -15.85 9.23
C LYS A 166 4.58 -16.47 7.86
N ALA A 167 3.88 -15.97 6.85
CA ALA A 167 4.11 -16.31 5.46
C ALA A 167 4.41 -15.05 4.65
N ASN A 168 5.38 -15.14 3.75
CA ASN A 168 5.67 -14.07 2.80
C ASN A 168 4.77 -14.23 1.57
N PHE A 169 4.18 -13.14 1.12
CA PHE A 169 3.44 -13.10 -0.12
C PHE A 169 4.11 -12.19 -1.15
N LYS A 170 3.73 -12.38 -2.41
CA LYS A 170 4.14 -11.52 -3.51
C LYS A 170 2.91 -11.11 -4.32
N GLU A 171 2.85 -9.83 -4.69
CA GLU A 171 1.85 -9.27 -5.60
C GLU A 171 2.55 -8.78 -6.86
N VAL A 172 1.92 -8.97 -8.01
CA VAL A 172 2.40 -8.45 -9.29
C VAL A 172 1.25 -7.74 -9.98
N ILE A 173 1.45 -6.46 -10.29
CA ILE A 173 0.52 -5.66 -11.08
C ILE A 173 1.16 -5.44 -12.44
N THR A 174 0.43 -5.72 -13.52
CA THR A 174 0.93 -5.50 -14.89
C THR A 174 -0.05 -4.64 -15.67
N VAL A 175 0.39 -3.49 -16.14
CA VAL A 175 -0.34 -2.63 -17.08
C VAL A 175 -0.18 -3.22 -18.48
N VAL A 176 -1.27 -3.71 -19.05
CA VAL A 176 -1.31 -4.28 -20.40
C VAL A 176 -1.42 -3.15 -21.42
N ASP A 177 -2.42 -2.28 -21.25
CA ASP A 177 -2.69 -1.07 -22.04
C ASP A 177 -3.49 -0.07 -21.18
N ASP A 178 -4.02 0.99 -21.80
CA ASP A 178 -4.76 2.05 -21.09
C ASP A 178 -6.09 1.57 -20.49
N ASP A 179 -6.66 0.49 -21.05
CA ASP A 179 -7.96 -0.06 -20.66
C ASP A 179 -7.86 -1.41 -19.95
N HIS A 180 -6.65 -1.98 -19.79
CA HIS A 180 -6.46 -3.29 -19.17
C HIS A 180 -5.23 -3.34 -18.28
N HIS A 181 -5.39 -3.91 -17.10
CA HIS A 181 -4.29 -4.32 -16.22
C HIS A 181 -4.64 -5.61 -15.48
N THR A 182 -3.62 -6.26 -14.94
CA THR A 182 -3.78 -7.49 -14.15
C THR A 182 -3.17 -7.32 -12.77
N PHE A 183 -3.71 -8.06 -11.82
CA PHE A 183 -3.13 -8.27 -10.49
C PHE A 183 -2.97 -9.75 -10.24
N GLU A 184 -1.84 -10.18 -9.72
CA GLU A 184 -1.58 -11.54 -9.28
C GLU A 184 -1.16 -11.55 -7.82
N MET A 185 -1.70 -12.50 -7.03
CA MET A 185 -1.26 -12.82 -5.69
C MET A 185 -0.58 -14.18 -5.68
N TRP A 186 0.60 -14.23 -5.09
CA TRP A 186 1.39 -15.43 -4.94
C TRP A 186 1.61 -15.72 -3.46
N TRP A 187 1.37 -16.96 -3.06
CA TRP A 187 1.49 -17.44 -1.69
C TRP A 187 2.29 -18.72 -1.62
N PRO A 188 3.01 -19.04 -0.52
CA PRO A 188 3.72 -20.30 -0.41
C PRO A 188 2.74 -21.47 -0.26
N ALA A 189 2.95 -22.51 -1.06
CA ALA A 189 2.31 -23.81 -0.88
C ALA A 189 2.90 -24.55 0.33
N PRO A 190 2.30 -25.66 0.79
CA PRO A 190 2.84 -26.46 1.90
C PRO A 190 4.27 -26.96 1.69
N ASP A 191 4.70 -27.13 0.43
CA ASP A 191 6.09 -27.49 0.06
C ASP A 191 7.05 -26.29 0.05
N GLY A 192 6.56 -25.09 0.38
CA GLY A 192 7.32 -23.85 0.41
C GLY A 192 7.49 -23.15 -0.93
N LYS A 193 7.03 -23.72 -2.03
CA LYS A 193 7.09 -23.07 -3.34
C LYS A 193 5.96 -22.06 -3.48
N MET A 194 6.27 -20.91 -4.09
CA MET A 194 5.26 -19.91 -4.40
C MET A 194 4.36 -20.40 -5.53
N PHE A 195 3.05 -20.34 -5.34
CA PHE A 195 2.07 -20.55 -6.40
C PHE A 195 1.10 -19.38 -6.49
N LYS A 196 0.53 -19.17 -7.64
CA LYS A 196 -0.45 -18.10 -7.86
C LYS A 196 -1.79 -18.52 -7.24
N THR A 197 -2.20 -17.82 -6.19
CA THR A 197 -3.47 -18.08 -5.49
C THR A 197 -4.61 -17.24 -6.03
N MET A 198 -4.30 -16.08 -6.66
CA MET A 198 -5.30 -15.19 -7.23
C MET A 198 -4.75 -14.48 -8.46
N GLU A 199 -5.64 -14.28 -9.43
CA GLU A 199 -5.44 -13.43 -10.60
C GLU A 199 -6.70 -12.59 -10.78
N ILE A 200 -6.53 -11.27 -10.97
CA ILE A 200 -7.61 -10.36 -11.28
C ILE A 200 -7.29 -9.69 -12.61
N ASN A 201 -8.21 -9.81 -13.55
CA ASN A 201 -8.16 -9.08 -14.81
C ASN A 201 -9.11 -7.88 -14.70
N TYR A 202 -8.58 -6.70 -14.93
CA TYR A 202 -9.30 -5.44 -14.88
C TYR A 202 -9.51 -4.93 -16.30
N THR A 203 -10.76 -4.55 -16.60
CA THR A 203 -11.14 -3.89 -17.86
C THR A 203 -11.80 -2.56 -17.52
N ARG A 204 -11.30 -1.46 -18.08
CA ARG A 204 -11.81 -0.11 -17.83
C ARG A 204 -13.27 0.00 -18.29
N ARG A 205 -14.13 0.47 -17.42
CA ARG A 205 -15.50 0.79 -17.77
C ARG A 205 -15.53 2.14 -18.50
N LYS A 206 -16.17 2.18 -19.68
CA LYS A 206 -16.37 3.36 -20.51
C LYS A 206 -17.65 4.09 -20.15
#